data_3f2cd33549e7a6b8287e253f4edd15c5
#
_entry.id   3f2cd33549e7a6b8287e253f4edd15c5
#
_cell.length_a   1.000
_cell.length_b   1.000
_cell.length_c   1.000
_cell.angle_alpha   90.00
_cell.angle_beta   90.00
_cell.angle_gamma   90.00
#
_symmetry.space_group_name_H-M   'P 1'
#
loop_
_entity.id
_entity.type
_entity.pdbx_description
1 polymer ?
#
loop_
_entity_poly.entity_id
_entity_poly.type
_entity_poly.pdbx_seq_one_letter_code
_entity_poly.pdbx_strand_id
1 'polypeptide(L)'
;MGQGKQTERLRQGVDILIATPGRLLDLMGQGYISLAEIEIFVLDEADRMLDMGFIHDVKKLLKVIPAKRQTLFFSATMAPEIMTLASSILRNPEKVEITPVATTAETIKQHVYHVDKINKNPLMVHLLKDEKIKNVLVFTETKHGADKVTRFLVDK
;
A
#
# COMPACT_ATOMS: atom_id res chain seq x y z
N MET A 1 -13.22 10.15 9.62
CA MET A 1 -13.40 11.61 9.88
C MET A 1 -14.34 12.15 8.80
N GLY A 2 -15.41 12.86 9.18
CA GLY A 2 -16.36 13.41 8.21
C GLY A 2 -15.74 14.50 7.34
N GLN A 3 -16.22 14.63 6.09
CA GLN A 3 -15.70 15.58 5.10
C GLN A 3 -15.71 17.02 5.59
N GLY A 4 -16.74 17.45 6.33
CA GLY A 4 -16.87 18.81 6.81
C GLY A 4 -15.68 19.29 7.66
N LYS A 5 -15.17 18.48 8.58
CA LYS A 5 -13.98 18.81 9.36
C LYS A 5 -12.69 18.93 8.53
N GLN A 6 -12.59 18.15 7.44
CA GLN A 6 -11.44 18.24 6.52
C GLN A 6 -11.48 19.55 5.73
N THR A 7 -12.63 19.88 5.13
CA THR A 7 -12.81 21.08 4.31
C THR A 7 -12.68 22.36 5.11
N GLU A 8 -13.13 22.37 6.36
CA GLU A 8 -12.96 23.50 7.27
C GLU A 8 -11.47 23.80 7.55
N ARG A 9 -10.68 22.75 7.85
CA ARG A 9 -9.23 22.92 8.08
C ARG A 9 -8.50 23.35 6.82
N LEU A 10 -8.87 22.79 5.64
CA LEU A 10 -8.26 23.19 4.38
C LEU A 10 -8.52 24.66 4.03
N ARG A 11 -9.69 25.19 4.38
CA ARG A 11 -10.01 26.62 4.18
C ARG A 11 -9.16 27.56 5.07
N GLN A 12 -8.71 27.07 6.23
CA GLN A 12 -7.83 27.83 7.14
C GLN A 12 -6.38 27.84 6.66
N GLY A 13 -6.05 27.01 5.68
CA GLY A 13 -4.70 26.75 5.22
C GLY A 13 -4.00 25.67 6.05
N VAL A 14 -3.10 24.94 5.39
CA VAL A 14 -2.28 23.88 6.01
C VAL A 14 -0.88 23.93 5.41
N ASP A 15 0.14 23.83 6.24
CA ASP A 15 1.55 23.79 5.81
C ASP A 15 1.92 22.37 5.36
N ILE A 16 1.32 21.34 5.96
CA ILE A 16 1.57 19.93 5.64
C ILE A 16 0.24 19.25 5.40
N LEU A 17 0.12 18.60 4.24
CA LEU A 17 -1.04 17.81 3.86
C LEU A 17 -0.66 16.36 3.67
N ILE A 18 -1.33 15.46 4.38
CA ILE A 18 -1.22 14.00 4.21
C ILE A 18 -2.55 13.48 3.68
N ALA A 19 -2.52 12.81 2.55
CA ALA A 19 -3.74 12.29 1.92
C ALA A 19 -3.44 11.07 1.05
N THR A 20 -4.47 10.25 0.83
CA THR A 20 -4.44 9.23 -0.24
C THR A 20 -4.75 9.89 -1.58
N PRO A 21 -4.21 9.37 -2.72
CA PRO A 21 -4.36 9.98 -4.03
C PRO A 21 -5.81 10.27 -4.43
N GLY A 22 -6.71 9.27 -4.25
CA GLY A 22 -8.12 9.43 -4.61
C GLY A 22 -8.83 10.51 -3.78
N ARG A 23 -8.55 10.57 -2.46
CA ARG A 23 -9.16 11.62 -1.60
C ARG A 23 -8.65 13.00 -1.95
N LEU A 24 -7.38 13.12 -2.29
CA LEU A 24 -6.79 14.39 -2.69
C LEU A 24 -7.41 14.90 -4.00
N LEU A 25 -7.55 14.04 -5.00
CA LEU A 25 -8.22 14.39 -6.26
C LEU A 25 -9.68 14.80 -6.07
N ASP A 26 -10.40 14.10 -5.18
CA ASP A 26 -11.79 14.43 -4.84
C ASP A 26 -11.89 15.85 -4.23
N LEU A 27 -11.06 16.19 -3.25
CA LEU A 27 -11.04 17.51 -2.63
C LEU A 27 -10.60 18.62 -3.59
N MET A 28 -9.67 18.34 -4.49
CA MET A 28 -9.29 19.24 -5.57
C MET A 28 -10.42 19.46 -6.56
N GLY A 29 -11.10 18.38 -6.97
CA GLY A 29 -12.25 18.47 -7.88
C GLY A 29 -13.42 19.28 -7.32
N GLN A 30 -13.56 19.30 -6.00
CA GLN A 30 -14.53 20.12 -5.28
C GLN A 30 -14.04 21.56 -4.99
N GLY A 31 -12.81 21.92 -5.37
CA GLY A 31 -12.24 23.26 -5.18
C GLY A 31 -11.81 23.58 -3.74
N TYR A 32 -11.67 22.57 -2.87
CA TYR A 32 -11.26 22.81 -1.48
C TYR A 32 -9.77 22.98 -1.31
N ILE A 33 -8.95 22.54 -2.27
CA ILE A 33 -7.50 22.63 -2.21
C ILE A 33 -6.90 22.82 -3.62
N SER A 34 -5.83 23.61 -3.68
CA SER A 34 -4.93 23.73 -4.84
C SER A 34 -3.56 23.19 -4.46
N LEU A 35 -2.91 22.52 -5.39
CA LEU A 35 -1.53 22.04 -5.23
C LEU A 35 -0.52 22.88 -6.03
N ALA A 36 -0.93 24.03 -6.54
CA ALA A 36 -0.12 24.87 -7.42
C ALA A 36 1.13 25.48 -6.73
N GLU A 37 1.13 25.56 -5.41
CA GLU A 37 2.21 26.17 -4.62
C GLU A 37 3.02 25.16 -3.80
N ILE A 38 2.88 23.86 -4.10
CA ILE A 38 3.64 22.82 -3.40
C ILE A 38 5.13 22.97 -3.69
N GLU A 39 5.93 23.08 -2.64
CA GLU A 39 7.40 23.10 -2.70
C GLU A 39 8.01 21.72 -2.49
N ILE A 40 7.37 20.87 -1.68
CA ILE A 40 7.84 19.53 -1.33
C ILE A 40 6.73 18.51 -1.61
N PHE A 41 7.05 17.52 -2.41
CA PHE A 41 6.16 16.40 -2.70
C PHE A 41 6.77 15.10 -2.20
N VAL A 42 6.05 14.36 -1.37
CA VAL A 42 6.44 13.05 -0.85
C VAL A 42 5.50 11.99 -1.39
N LEU A 43 6.03 11.01 -2.10
CA LEU A 43 5.32 9.79 -2.46
C LEU A 43 5.86 8.65 -1.60
N ASP A 44 5.05 8.21 -0.67
CA ASP A 44 5.39 7.13 0.25
C ASP A 44 4.63 5.85 -0.12
N GLU A 45 5.20 4.68 0.19
CA GLU A 45 4.65 3.36 -0.13
C GLU A 45 4.27 3.23 -1.63
N ALA A 46 5.17 3.63 -2.53
CA ALA A 46 4.87 3.69 -3.97
C ALA A 46 4.52 2.31 -4.57
N ASP A 47 5.16 1.24 -4.12
CA ASP A 47 4.84 -0.13 -4.49
C ASP A 47 3.42 -0.53 -4.07
N ARG A 48 3.01 -0.17 -2.87
CA ARG A 48 1.66 -0.41 -2.39
C ARG A 48 0.61 0.37 -3.18
N MET A 49 0.93 1.59 -3.60
CA MET A 49 0.04 2.38 -4.47
C MET A 49 -0.12 1.73 -5.85
N LEU A 50 0.92 1.06 -6.36
CA LEU A 50 0.84 0.29 -7.59
C LEU A 50 -0.11 -0.91 -7.42
N ASP A 51 0.09 -1.71 -6.37
CA ASP A 51 -0.70 -2.90 -6.07
C ASP A 51 -2.19 -2.57 -5.89
N MET A 52 -2.48 -1.42 -5.30
CA MET A 52 -3.85 -0.93 -5.09
C MET A 52 -4.45 -0.23 -6.32
N GLY A 53 -3.72 -0.10 -7.43
CA GLY A 53 -4.17 0.55 -8.66
C GLY A 53 -4.21 2.07 -8.63
N PHE A 54 -3.65 2.72 -7.61
CA PHE A 54 -3.65 4.19 -7.46
C PHE A 54 -2.63 4.91 -8.35
N ILE A 55 -1.85 4.18 -9.13
CA ILE A 55 -0.82 4.78 -9.99
C ILE A 55 -1.39 5.79 -11.01
N HIS A 56 -2.61 5.54 -11.49
CA HIS A 56 -3.30 6.46 -12.39
C HIS A 56 -3.66 7.78 -11.70
N ASP A 57 -4.05 7.71 -10.44
CA ASP A 57 -4.39 8.89 -9.65
C ASP A 57 -3.14 9.69 -9.27
N VAL A 58 -2.06 9.00 -8.91
CA VAL A 58 -0.74 9.63 -8.73
C VAL A 58 -0.31 10.38 -10.00
N LYS A 59 -0.43 9.77 -11.19
CA LYS A 59 -0.12 10.43 -12.47
C LYS A 59 -0.99 11.66 -12.75
N LYS A 60 -2.25 11.69 -12.30
CA LYS A 60 -3.11 12.89 -12.41
C LYS A 60 -2.58 14.01 -11.50
N LEU A 61 -2.21 13.68 -10.25
CA LEU A 61 -1.64 14.63 -9.31
C LEU A 61 -0.33 15.24 -9.85
N LEU A 62 0.55 14.42 -10.42
CA LEU A 62 1.81 14.87 -10.99
C LEU A 62 1.67 15.90 -12.12
N LYS A 63 0.52 15.94 -12.79
CA LYS A 63 0.24 16.94 -13.86
C LYS A 63 -0.10 18.32 -13.32
N VAL A 64 -0.53 18.42 -12.06
CA VAL A 64 -1.02 19.67 -11.48
C VAL A 64 -0.08 20.25 -10.42
N ILE A 65 0.85 19.48 -9.89
CA ILE A 65 1.86 19.97 -8.96
C ILE A 65 3.02 20.67 -9.72
N PRO A 66 3.66 21.69 -9.13
CA PRO A 66 4.73 22.45 -9.79
C PRO A 66 5.89 21.55 -10.24
N ALA A 67 6.47 21.88 -11.41
CA ALA A 67 7.67 21.20 -11.91
C ALA A 67 8.92 21.50 -11.05
N LYS A 68 9.00 22.72 -10.50
CA LYS A 68 10.07 23.14 -9.58
C LYS A 68 9.63 22.82 -8.16
N ARG A 69 10.11 21.71 -7.63
CA ARG A 69 9.82 21.23 -6.27
C ARG A 69 10.92 20.26 -5.82
N GLN A 70 11.02 20.04 -4.54
CA GLN A 70 11.72 18.89 -4.01
C GLN A 70 10.79 17.66 -4.07
N THR A 71 11.31 16.54 -4.53
CA THR A 71 10.52 15.29 -4.56
C THR A 71 11.24 14.22 -3.76
N LEU A 72 10.52 13.60 -2.82
CA LEU A 72 10.96 12.45 -2.08
C LEU A 72 10.11 11.25 -2.49
N PHE A 73 10.77 10.12 -2.71
CA PHE A 73 10.12 8.90 -3.17
C PHE A 73 10.56 7.74 -2.28
N PHE A 74 9.59 7.09 -1.64
CA PHE A 74 9.82 5.96 -0.76
C PHE A 74 9.07 4.73 -1.26
N SER A 75 9.76 3.60 -1.28
CA SER A 75 9.18 2.30 -1.64
C SER A 75 9.96 1.18 -0.97
N ALA A 76 9.28 0.16 -0.50
CA ALA A 76 9.93 -1.02 0.07
C ALA A 76 10.52 -1.92 -1.03
N THR A 77 9.95 -1.89 -2.24
CA THR A 77 10.41 -2.66 -3.38
C THR A 77 10.64 -1.77 -4.60
N MET A 78 11.49 -2.22 -5.54
CA MET A 78 11.82 -1.50 -6.77
C MET A 78 11.53 -2.36 -8.00
N ALA A 79 10.27 -2.83 -8.12
CA ALA A 79 9.79 -3.50 -9.32
C ALA A 79 9.96 -2.61 -10.57
N PRO A 80 10.02 -3.15 -11.80
CA PRO A 80 10.23 -2.38 -13.03
C PRO A 80 9.25 -1.22 -13.20
N GLU A 81 7.99 -1.41 -12.83
CA GLU A 81 6.94 -0.39 -12.89
C GLU A 81 7.19 0.75 -11.90
N ILE A 82 7.71 0.44 -10.70
CA ILE A 82 8.08 1.43 -9.69
C ILE A 82 9.32 2.20 -10.14
N MET A 83 10.30 1.54 -10.72
CA MET A 83 11.47 2.20 -11.32
C MET A 83 11.06 3.17 -12.43
N THR A 84 10.13 2.76 -13.29
CA THR A 84 9.58 3.61 -14.36
C THR A 84 8.88 4.83 -13.79
N LEU A 85 8.06 4.67 -12.74
CA LEU A 85 7.41 5.76 -12.05
C LEU A 85 8.45 6.71 -11.42
N ALA A 86 9.40 6.18 -10.65
CA ALA A 86 10.46 6.97 -10.01
C ALA A 86 11.22 7.81 -11.03
N SER A 87 11.64 7.21 -12.15
CA SER A 87 12.35 7.90 -13.25
C SER A 87 11.53 9.00 -13.89
N SER A 88 10.19 8.92 -13.89
CA SER A 88 9.30 9.95 -14.44
C SER A 88 9.09 11.13 -13.49
N ILE A 89 9.37 10.96 -12.20
CA ILE A 89 9.06 11.93 -11.15
C ILE A 89 10.31 12.62 -10.61
N LEU A 90 11.39 11.86 -10.48
CA LEU A 90 12.63 12.31 -9.86
C LEU A 90 13.57 12.93 -10.90
N ARG A 91 14.34 13.93 -10.47
CA ARG A 91 15.37 14.61 -11.28
C ARG A 91 16.69 14.54 -10.54
N ASN A 92 17.67 13.82 -11.11
CA ASN A 92 18.97 13.59 -10.49
C ASN A 92 18.87 13.23 -9.00
N PRO A 93 18.12 12.16 -8.65
CA PRO A 93 17.89 11.84 -7.25
C PRO A 93 19.14 11.28 -6.58
N GLU A 94 19.34 11.64 -5.33
CA GLU A 94 20.19 10.88 -4.43
C GLU A 94 19.46 9.60 -4.04
N LYS A 95 20.15 8.45 -4.20
CA LYS A 95 19.59 7.14 -3.87
C LYS A 95 20.16 6.67 -2.54
N VAL A 96 19.26 6.44 -1.60
CA VAL A 96 19.58 5.75 -0.35
C VAL A 96 18.91 4.37 -0.40
N GLU A 97 19.72 3.32 -0.42
CA GLU A 97 19.24 1.95 -0.44
C GLU A 97 19.66 1.26 0.86
N ILE A 98 18.67 0.92 1.67
CA ILE A 98 18.91 0.01 2.78
C ILE A 98 18.82 -1.38 2.12
N THR A 99 19.94 -2.07 2.05
CA THR A 99 20.02 -3.41 1.44
C THR A 99 18.84 -4.22 1.97
N PRO A 100 17.89 -4.63 1.12
CA PRO A 100 16.87 -5.55 1.57
C PRO A 100 17.65 -6.75 2.07
N VAL A 101 17.46 -7.12 3.31
CA VAL A 101 17.73 -8.47 3.72
C VAL A 101 16.73 -9.30 2.92
N ALA A 102 17.08 -9.59 1.64
CA ALA A 102 16.29 -10.43 0.75
C ALA A 102 16.29 -11.89 1.23
N THR A 103 16.72 -12.09 2.43
CA THR A 103 16.62 -13.34 3.16
C THR A 103 15.36 -13.25 4.00
N THR A 104 14.47 -14.20 3.82
CA THR A 104 13.50 -14.59 4.85
C THR A 104 14.15 -14.37 6.19
N ALA A 105 13.55 -13.55 7.06
CA ALA A 105 14.15 -13.30 8.36
C ALA A 105 14.56 -14.65 8.94
N GLU A 106 15.81 -14.81 9.33
CA GLU A 106 16.38 -16.08 9.82
C GLU A 106 15.54 -16.72 10.94
N THR A 107 14.71 -15.89 11.58
CA THR A 107 13.75 -16.28 12.62
C THR A 107 12.47 -16.93 12.08
N ILE A 108 12.22 -16.87 10.76
CA ILE A 108 10.99 -17.41 10.15
C ILE A 108 11.28 -18.79 9.57
N LYS A 109 10.65 -19.82 10.15
CA LYS A 109 10.66 -21.18 9.59
C LYS A 109 9.56 -21.30 8.54
N GLN A 110 9.94 -21.45 7.27
CA GLN A 110 9.00 -21.65 6.19
C GLN A 110 8.80 -23.12 5.89
N HIS A 111 7.55 -23.48 5.62
CA HIS A 111 7.16 -24.84 5.20
C HIS A 111 6.26 -24.75 3.97
N VAL A 112 6.47 -25.64 3.00
CA VAL A 112 5.63 -25.78 1.81
C VAL A 112 5.00 -27.16 1.84
N TYR A 113 3.67 -27.21 1.70
CA TYR A 113 2.91 -28.45 1.62
C TYR A 113 2.28 -28.57 0.23
N HIS A 114 2.70 -29.56 -0.53
CA HIS A 114 2.08 -29.93 -1.81
C HIS A 114 0.85 -30.78 -1.52
N VAL A 115 -0.33 -30.25 -1.79
CA VAL A 115 -1.60 -30.90 -1.43
C VAL A 115 -2.67 -30.58 -2.48
N ASP A 116 -3.54 -31.56 -2.76
CA ASP A 116 -4.69 -31.35 -3.63
C ASP A 116 -5.65 -30.33 -3.05
N LYS A 117 -6.33 -29.61 -3.94
CA LYS A 117 -7.26 -28.52 -3.56
C LYS A 117 -8.31 -28.97 -2.52
N ILE A 118 -8.81 -30.20 -2.65
CA ILE A 118 -9.81 -30.77 -1.73
C ILE A 118 -9.25 -30.98 -0.30
N ASN A 119 -7.95 -31.20 -0.18
CA ASN A 119 -7.28 -31.52 1.08
C ASN A 119 -6.67 -30.29 1.76
N LYS A 120 -6.72 -29.09 1.14
CA LYS A 120 -6.14 -27.85 1.74
C LYS A 120 -6.77 -27.51 3.08
N ASN A 121 -8.10 -27.49 3.15
CA ASN A 121 -8.81 -27.16 4.39
C ASN A 121 -8.62 -28.22 5.49
N PRO A 122 -8.74 -29.55 5.21
CA PRO A 122 -8.40 -30.57 6.18
C PRO A 122 -6.96 -30.47 6.71
N LEU A 123 -5.99 -30.22 5.84
CA LEU A 123 -4.58 -30.02 6.25
C LEU A 123 -4.44 -28.81 7.16
N MET A 124 -5.07 -27.68 6.82
CA MET A 124 -5.05 -26.49 7.65
C MET A 124 -5.60 -26.77 9.05
N VAL A 125 -6.74 -27.44 9.17
CA VAL A 125 -7.30 -27.85 10.48
C VAL A 125 -6.33 -28.75 11.23
N HIS A 126 -5.68 -29.69 10.55
CA HIS A 126 -4.69 -30.57 11.17
C HIS A 126 -3.51 -29.77 11.75
N LEU A 127 -2.98 -28.78 10.98
CA LEU A 127 -1.89 -27.93 11.44
C LEU A 127 -2.30 -27.04 12.61
N LEU A 128 -3.53 -26.51 12.60
CA LEU A 128 -4.05 -25.65 13.67
C LEU A 128 -4.33 -26.37 14.99
N LYS A 129 -4.30 -27.72 15.01
CA LYS A 129 -4.39 -28.50 16.24
C LYS A 129 -3.11 -28.54 17.06
N ASP A 130 -1.99 -28.03 16.53
CA ASP A 130 -0.74 -27.92 17.31
C ASP A 130 -0.93 -26.84 18.40
N GLU A 131 -0.90 -27.28 19.66
CA GLU A 131 -1.07 -26.42 20.85
C GLU A 131 -0.02 -25.30 20.97
N LYS A 132 1.08 -25.39 20.23
CA LYS A 132 2.10 -24.34 20.16
C LYS A 132 1.65 -23.14 19.32
N ILE A 133 0.66 -23.32 18.44
CA ILE A 133 0.13 -22.29 17.57
C ILE A 133 -1.01 -21.57 18.31
N LYS A 134 -0.72 -20.39 18.85
CA LYS A 134 -1.71 -19.60 19.59
C LYS A 134 -2.45 -18.60 18.73
N ASN A 135 -1.79 -18.03 17.72
CA ASN A 135 -2.36 -17.05 16.81
C ASN A 135 -1.97 -17.39 15.38
N VAL A 136 -2.93 -17.30 14.47
CA VAL A 136 -2.72 -17.58 13.04
C VAL A 136 -3.31 -16.50 12.19
N LEU A 137 -2.56 -16.09 11.16
CA LEU A 137 -3.06 -15.22 10.09
C LEU A 137 -3.11 -16.06 8.81
N VAL A 138 -4.30 -16.22 8.24
CA VAL A 138 -4.53 -17.01 7.03
C VAL A 138 -4.77 -16.07 5.86
N PHE A 139 -3.89 -16.08 4.86
CA PHE A 139 -4.08 -15.34 3.62
C PHE A 139 -4.77 -16.20 2.57
N THR A 140 -5.70 -15.61 1.85
CA THR A 140 -6.40 -16.24 0.73
C THR A 140 -6.36 -15.32 -0.49
N GLU A 141 -6.50 -15.87 -1.67
CA GLU A 141 -6.46 -15.11 -2.93
C GLU A 141 -7.62 -14.10 -3.07
N THR A 142 -8.77 -14.39 -2.46
CA THR A 142 -9.97 -13.55 -2.57
C THR A 142 -10.70 -13.41 -1.23
N LYS A 143 -11.47 -12.30 -1.07
CA LYS A 143 -12.37 -12.11 0.08
C LYS A 143 -13.34 -13.28 0.25
N HIS A 144 -13.91 -13.76 -0.85
CA HIS A 144 -14.82 -14.91 -0.84
C HIS A 144 -14.12 -16.20 -0.39
N GLY A 145 -12.84 -16.37 -0.72
CA GLY A 145 -12.00 -17.44 -0.21
C GLY A 145 -11.84 -17.35 1.31
N ALA A 146 -11.59 -16.15 1.84
CA ALA A 146 -11.49 -15.91 3.28
C ALA A 146 -12.80 -16.28 4.01
N ASP A 147 -13.95 -15.83 3.50
CA ASP A 147 -15.26 -16.16 4.06
C ASP A 147 -15.52 -17.67 4.09
N LYS A 148 -15.14 -18.40 3.03
CA LYS A 148 -15.27 -19.87 2.98
C LYS A 148 -14.39 -20.55 4.02
N VAL A 149 -13.14 -20.11 4.18
CA VAL A 149 -12.22 -20.65 5.19
C VAL A 149 -12.76 -20.38 6.59
N THR A 150 -13.23 -19.17 6.85
CA THR A 150 -13.82 -18.80 8.16
C THR A 150 -14.99 -19.70 8.52
N ARG A 151 -15.97 -19.86 7.61
CA ARG A 151 -17.12 -20.75 7.85
C ARG A 151 -16.68 -22.18 8.10
N PHE A 152 -15.76 -22.70 7.30
CA PHE A 152 -15.25 -24.06 7.47
C PHE A 152 -14.58 -24.28 8.83
N LEU A 153 -13.88 -23.26 9.37
CA LEU A 153 -13.22 -23.34 10.68
C LEU A 153 -14.21 -23.22 11.85
N VAL A 154 -15.27 -22.43 11.71
CA VAL A 154 -16.31 -22.28 12.76
C VAL A 154 -17.10 -23.58 12.94
N ASP A 155 -17.26 -24.38 11.89
CA ASP A 155 -18.00 -25.64 11.90
C ASP A 155 -17.17 -26.83 12.43
N LYS A 156 -15.91 -26.61 12.89
CA LYS A 156 -14.97 -27.66 13.35
C LYS A 156 -14.59 -27.51 14.81
#